data_dcb481d790dec99d4f1190f4107799f2
#
_entry.id   dcb481d790dec99d4f1190f4107799f2
#
_cell.length_a   1.000
_cell.length_b   1.000
_cell.length_c   1.000
_cell.angle_alpha   90.00
_cell.angle_beta   90.00
_cell.angle_gamma   90.00
#
_symmetry.space_group_name_H-M   'P 1'
#
loop_
_entity.id
_entity.type
_entity.pdbx_description
1 polymer ?
#
loop_
_entity_poly.entity_id
_entity_poly.type
_entity_poly.pdbx_seq_one_letter_code
_entity_poly.pdbx_strand_id
1 'polypeptide(L)'
;MGRVQNLTRADALSAVRNPLAFIAERWTPTSRTVQRAALAALVMAVVIVVTGGAVRLTGSGLGCPTWPKCTDDSLTATSAMGFHGAIEFGNRMLTYVLCAAVGWAIVAARSQKPWRRGLTRLGWAQFWIVMSNAVLGGIVVLVGLNPYTVAAHFLLSTALITVAALMWQRTREGDAAPRPLVGKSVQQLVWFLVAASVLLIAVGTVVTGAGPHAGDSSEVDRIPVGWENVAKLHAVLAWIVVTLTFALWFVLKAVDAPRGPLRCTRDLFLILLSQGVLGYVQYFTDLPEALVALHMLGSCLVWVGVLRVLLALRERPKESPADLQGPATSALTRA
;
A
#
# COMPACT_ATOMS: atom_id res chain seq x y z
N MET A 1 -38.05 -12.01 -3.19
CA MET A 1 -38.30 -11.30 -4.47
C MET A 1 -38.27 -9.80 -4.21
N GLY A 2 -37.11 -9.14 -4.45
CA GLY A 2 -36.95 -7.69 -4.26
C GLY A 2 -37.67 -6.94 -5.38
N ARG A 3 -38.49 -5.94 -5.01
CA ARG A 3 -39.15 -5.04 -5.96
C ARG A 3 -38.06 -4.33 -6.79
N VAL A 4 -38.02 -4.56 -8.09
CA VAL A 4 -37.35 -3.70 -9.06
C VAL A 4 -38.11 -2.37 -9.05
N GLN A 5 -37.57 -1.37 -8.32
CA GLN A 5 -38.11 -0.01 -8.38
C GLN A 5 -37.80 0.53 -9.77
N ASN A 6 -38.84 0.85 -10.54
CA ASN A 6 -38.69 1.53 -11.82
C ASN A 6 -37.98 2.88 -11.58
N LEU A 7 -36.78 3.02 -12.13
CA LEU A 7 -35.99 4.28 -12.09
C LEU A 7 -36.80 5.37 -12.78
N THR A 8 -37.07 6.47 -12.07
CA THR A 8 -37.71 7.63 -12.66
C THR A 8 -36.68 8.40 -13.51
N ARG A 9 -37.19 9.26 -14.42
CA ARG A 9 -36.31 10.17 -15.21
C ARG A 9 -35.44 11.07 -14.31
N ALA A 10 -35.98 11.48 -13.16
CA ALA A 10 -35.24 12.23 -12.13
C ALA A 10 -34.13 11.41 -11.49
N ASP A 11 -34.36 10.12 -11.23
CA ASP A 11 -33.35 9.19 -10.72
C ASP A 11 -32.20 8.99 -11.71
N ALA A 12 -32.50 8.85 -13.00
CA ALA A 12 -31.50 8.72 -14.05
C ALA A 12 -30.63 9.97 -14.15
N LEU A 13 -31.23 11.15 -14.07
CA LEU A 13 -30.51 12.44 -14.06
C LEU A 13 -29.63 12.58 -12.81
N SER A 14 -30.11 12.18 -11.62
CA SER A 14 -29.33 12.22 -10.39
C SER A 14 -28.14 11.25 -10.42
N ALA A 15 -28.35 10.05 -11.00
CA ALA A 15 -27.28 9.06 -11.18
C ALA A 15 -26.15 9.56 -12.10
N VAL A 16 -26.49 10.29 -13.18
CA VAL A 16 -25.50 10.86 -14.09
C VAL A 16 -24.76 12.06 -13.46
N ARG A 17 -25.47 12.92 -12.72
CA ARG A 17 -24.88 14.12 -12.11
C ARG A 17 -23.97 13.81 -10.92
N ASN A 18 -24.35 12.81 -10.10
CA ASN A 18 -23.55 12.41 -8.93
C ASN A 18 -23.73 10.93 -8.62
N PRO A 19 -23.04 10.03 -9.35
CA PRO A 19 -23.24 8.59 -9.24
C PRO A 19 -22.93 8.05 -7.83
N LEU A 20 -21.93 8.63 -7.14
CA LEU A 20 -21.60 8.20 -5.78
C LEU A 20 -22.70 8.59 -4.77
N ALA A 21 -23.31 9.76 -4.89
CA ALA A 21 -24.44 10.14 -4.05
C ALA A 21 -25.64 9.24 -4.31
N PHE A 22 -25.97 9.00 -5.57
CA PHE A 22 -27.05 8.12 -5.99
C PHE A 22 -26.93 6.70 -5.40
N ILE A 23 -25.71 6.11 -5.44
CA ILE A 23 -25.44 4.79 -4.84
C ILE A 23 -25.56 4.88 -3.31
N ALA A 24 -25.01 5.94 -2.70
CA ALA A 24 -25.02 6.13 -1.24
C ALA A 24 -26.40 6.32 -0.63
N GLU A 25 -27.39 6.74 -1.41
CA GLU A 25 -28.79 6.82 -1.00
C GLU A 25 -29.47 5.46 -0.97
N ARG A 26 -29.06 4.55 -1.87
CA ARG A 26 -29.68 3.24 -2.09
C ARG A 26 -28.97 2.07 -1.40
N TRP A 27 -27.71 2.28 -1.03
CA TRP A 27 -26.89 1.24 -0.41
C TRP A 27 -26.18 1.76 0.84
N THR A 28 -26.40 1.09 1.96
CA THR A 28 -25.71 1.36 3.22
C THR A 28 -24.92 0.12 3.62
N PRO A 29 -23.58 0.11 3.38
CA PRO A 29 -22.73 -1.03 3.72
C PRO A 29 -22.56 -1.15 5.23
N THR A 30 -22.37 -2.37 5.71
CA THR A 30 -21.96 -2.62 7.09
C THR A 30 -20.50 -2.16 7.31
N SER A 31 -20.13 -1.89 8.56
CA SER A 31 -18.72 -1.58 8.90
C SER A 31 -17.76 -2.69 8.45
N ARG A 32 -18.18 -3.96 8.50
CA ARG A 32 -17.40 -5.11 8.00
C ARG A 32 -17.18 -5.03 6.48
N THR A 33 -18.17 -4.59 5.72
CA THR A 33 -18.06 -4.42 4.26
C THR A 33 -17.02 -3.34 3.95
N VAL A 34 -17.07 -2.20 4.63
CA VAL A 34 -16.09 -1.12 4.45
C VAL A 34 -14.67 -1.58 4.81
N GLN A 35 -14.52 -2.34 5.90
CA GLN A 35 -13.23 -2.92 6.30
C GLN A 35 -12.70 -3.92 5.27
N ARG A 36 -13.57 -4.79 4.72
CA ARG A 36 -13.18 -5.76 3.68
C ARG A 36 -12.79 -5.07 2.39
N ALA A 37 -13.49 -4.02 1.98
CA ALA A 37 -13.17 -3.23 0.80
C ALA A 37 -11.79 -2.54 0.94
N ALA A 38 -11.53 -1.90 2.10
CA ALA A 38 -10.23 -1.30 2.39
C ALA A 38 -9.09 -2.34 2.47
N LEU A 39 -9.35 -3.53 3.03
CA LEU A 39 -8.39 -4.63 3.06
C LEU A 39 -8.12 -5.17 1.64
N ALA A 40 -9.15 -5.34 0.81
CA ALA A 40 -8.98 -5.78 -0.57
C ALA A 40 -8.11 -4.80 -1.37
N ALA A 41 -8.32 -3.49 -1.21
CA ALA A 41 -7.48 -2.48 -1.84
C ALA A 41 -6.02 -2.55 -1.37
N LEU A 42 -5.77 -2.76 -0.06
CA LEU A 42 -4.41 -2.95 0.48
C LEU A 42 -3.75 -4.23 -0.06
N VAL A 43 -4.48 -5.35 -0.07
CA VAL A 43 -3.96 -6.63 -0.59
C VAL A 43 -3.62 -6.49 -2.08
N MET A 44 -4.51 -5.87 -2.87
CA MET A 44 -4.25 -5.66 -4.30
C MET A 44 -3.09 -4.70 -4.55
N ALA A 45 -2.88 -3.68 -3.70
CA ALA A 45 -1.72 -2.81 -3.77
C ALA A 45 -0.40 -3.58 -3.51
N VAL A 46 -0.39 -4.55 -2.60
CA VAL A 46 0.77 -5.43 -2.39
C VAL A 46 0.94 -6.41 -3.56
N VAL A 47 -0.14 -7.03 -4.02
CA VAL A 47 -0.12 -7.99 -5.13
C VAL A 47 0.45 -7.35 -6.40
N ILE A 48 0.01 -6.14 -6.78
CA ILE A 48 0.51 -5.48 -7.99
C ILE A 48 2.01 -5.12 -7.89
N VAL A 49 2.52 -4.81 -6.70
CA VAL A 49 3.96 -4.59 -6.49
C VAL A 49 4.75 -5.87 -6.70
N VAL A 50 4.29 -6.98 -6.13
CA VAL A 50 4.98 -8.28 -6.23
C VAL A 50 4.92 -8.80 -7.67
N THR A 51 3.77 -8.69 -8.36
CA THR A 51 3.64 -9.12 -9.75
C THR A 51 4.42 -8.22 -10.71
N GLY A 52 4.47 -6.90 -10.47
CA GLY A 52 5.34 -5.99 -11.20
C GLY A 52 6.83 -6.34 -11.02
N GLY A 53 7.21 -6.80 -9.84
CA GLY A 53 8.53 -7.37 -9.62
C GLY A 53 8.75 -8.68 -10.35
N ALA A 54 7.76 -9.56 -10.42
CA ALA A 54 7.85 -10.79 -11.19
C ALA A 54 8.04 -10.50 -12.70
N VAL A 55 7.37 -9.49 -13.27
CA VAL A 55 7.62 -9.02 -14.65
C VAL A 55 9.11 -8.71 -14.85
N ARG A 56 9.72 -7.99 -13.89
CA ARG A 56 11.14 -7.65 -13.94
C ARG A 56 12.03 -8.89 -13.82
N LEU A 57 11.74 -9.79 -12.86
CA LEU A 57 12.54 -10.98 -12.59
C LEU A 57 12.52 -11.99 -13.74
N THR A 58 11.41 -12.06 -14.47
CA THR A 58 11.26 -12.93 -15.66
C THR A 58 11.79 -12.31 -16.94
N GLY A 59 12.43 -11.13 -16.88
CA GLY A 59 12.91 -10.43 -18.07
C GLY A 59 11.78 -10.02 -19.02
N SER A 60 10.61 -9.71 -18.49
CA SER A 60 9.40 -9.43 -19.29
C SER A 60 9.02 -7.95 -19.32
N GLY A 61 9.90 -7.05 -18.86
CA GLY A 61 9.57 -5.64 -18.68
C GLY A 61 9.35 -4.85 -19.98
N LEU A 62 9.82 -5.38 -21.12
CA LEU A 62 9.56 -4.86 -22.46
C LEU A 62 8.79 -5.87 -23.33
N GLY A 63 8.12 -6.84 -22.71
CA GLY A 63 7.25 -7.78 -23.40
C GLY A 63 6.09 -7.10 -24.17
N CYS A 64 5.69 -5.88 -23.75
CA CYS A 64 4.85 -4.94 -24.49
C CYS A 64 5.64 -3.63 -24.69
N PRO A 65 6.33 -3.43 -25.82
CA PRO A 65 7.31 -2.36 -26.00
C PRO A 65 6.69 -0.96 -26.12
N THR A 66 5.36 -0.83 -26.19
CA THR A 66 4.65 0.45 -26.30
C THR A 66 3.66 0.68 -25.14
N TRP A 67 3.19 1.90 -25.02
CA TRP A 67 2.17 2.28 -24.05
C TRP A 67 1.29 3.43 -24.60
N PRO A 68 -0.06 3.42 -24.42
CA PRO A 68 -0.88 2.45 -23.65
C PRO A 68 -1.13 1.11 -24.36
N LYS A 69 -0.86 1.00 -25.65
CA LYS A 69 -0.95 -0.23 -26.44
C LYS A 69 0.16 -1.21 -26.03
N CYS A 70 -0.01 -2.49 -26.37
CA CYS A 70 1.05 -3.48 -26.22
C CYS A 70 1.99 -3.47 -27.40
N THR A 71 1.46 -3.21 -28.63
CA THR A 71 2.23 -2.93 -29.85
C THR A 71 1.64 -1.72 -30.56
N ASP A 72 2.28 -1.22 -31.62
CA ASP A 72 1.75 -0.12 -32.41
C ASP A 72 0.36 -0.42 -32.99
N ASP A 73 0.07 -1.69 -33.29
CA ASP A 73 -1.17 -2.12 -33.92
C ASP A 73 -2.16 -2.80 -32.97
N SER A 74 -1.73 -3.20 -31.75
CA SER A 74 -2.57 -3.98 -30.82
C SER A 74 -2.59 -3.42 -29.41
N LEU A 75 -3.79 -3.37 -28.82
CA LEU A 75 -3.98 -3.06 -27.38
C LEU A 75 -3.58 -4.22 -26.48
N THR A 76 -3.60 -5.45 -27.00
CA THR A 76 -3.35 -6.69 -26.25
C THR A 76 -2.06 -7.34 -26.71
N ALA A 77 -1.47 -8.20 -25.87
CA ALA A 77 -0.36 -9.05 -26.27
C ALA A 77 -0.80 -9.97 -27.42
N THR A 78 0.08 -10.12 -28.42
CA THR A 78 -0.11 -11.03 -29.55
C THR A 78 0.66 -12.31 -29.33
N SER A 79 0.31 -13.39 -30.06
CA SER A 79 1.03 -14.67 -29.98
C SER A 79 2.52 -14.55 -30.34
N ALA A 80 2.88 -13.58 -31.19
CA ALA A 80 4.27 -13.32 -31.59
C ALA A 80 5.15 -12.82 -30.41
N MET A 81 4.54 -12.24 -29.35
CA MET A 81 5.27 -11.74 -28.18
C MET A 81 5.56 -12.84 -27.15
N GLY A 82 4.99 -14.03 -27.33
CA GLY A 82 5.22 -15.19 -26.50
C GLY A 82 4.92 -14.98 -25.00
N PHE A 83 5.73 -15.63 -24.17
CA PHE A 83 5.55 -15.66 -22.72
C PHE A 83 5.78 -14.27 -22.07
N HIS A 84 6.77 -13.51 -22.53
CA HIS A 84 7.09 -12.19 -21.97
C HIS A 84 5.96 -11.18 -22.17
N GLY A 85 5.38 -11.14 -23.37
CA GLY A 85 4.20 -10.30 -23.65
C GLY A 85 3.01 -10.68 -22.81
N ALA A 86 2.75 -11.97 -22.57
CA ALA A 86 1.66 -12.43 -21.73
C ALA A 86 1.84 -12.03 -20.26
N ILE A 87 3.05 -12.10 -19.71
CA ILE A 87 3.36 -11.71 -18.33
C ILE A 87 3.17 -10.20 -18.16
N GLU A 88 3.77 -9.39 -19.02
CA GLU A 88 3.64 -7.93 -18.89
C GLU A 88 2.20 -7.49 -19.10
N PHE A 89 1.53 -7.97 -20.15
CA PHE A 89 0.12 -7.65 -20.39
C PHE A 89 -0.77 -8.09 -19.23
N GLY A 90 -0.56 -9.28 -18.67
CA GLY A 90 -1.26 -9.78 -17.50
C GLY A 90 -1.10 -8.85 -16.30
N ASN A 91 0.10 -8.32 -16.06
CA ASN A 91 0.33 -7.34 -14.99
C ASN A 91 -0.39 -6.00 -15.26
N ARG A 92 -0.46 -5.54 -16.52
CA ARG A 92 -1.29 -4.37 -16.90
C ARG A 92 -2.77 -4.64 -16.61
N MET A 93 -3.27 -5.84 -16.88
CA MET A 93 -4.67 -6.22 -16.58
C MET A 93 -4.93 -6.25 -15.06
N LEU A 94 -3.96 -6.63 -14.23
CA LEU A 94 -4.10 -6.59 -12.79
C LEU A 94 -4.35 -5.16 -12.26
N THR A 95 -3.90 -4.13 -12.97
CA THR A 95 -4.19 -2.74 -12.62
C THR A 95 -5.70 -2.45 -12.66
N TYR A 96 -6.47 -3.05 -13.56
CA TYR A 96 -7.93 -2.90 -13.58
C TYR A 96 -8.59 -3.57 -12.37
N VAL A 97 -8.06 -4.72 -11.92
CA VAL A 97 -8.53 -5.39 -10.70
C VAL A 97 -8.23 -4.52 -9.47
N LEU A 98 -7.04 -3.90 -9.41
CA LEU A 98 -6.71 -2.93 -8.38
C LEU A 98 -7.64 -1.72 -8.41
N CYS A 99 -7.93 -1.15 -9.60
CA CYS A 99 -8.89 -0.06 -9.76
C CYS A 99 -10.30 -0.46 -9.26
N ALA A 100 -10.75 -1.68 -9.55
CA ALA A 100 -12.03 -2.19 -9.06
C ALA A 100 -12.04 -2.31 -7.52
N ALA A 101 -10.95 -2.80 -6.89
CA ALA A 101 -10.83 -2.88 -5.44
C ALA A 101 -10.82 -1.49 -4.79
N VAL A 102 -10.08 -0.53 -5.34
CA VAL A 102 -10.05 0.85 -4.87
C VAL A 102 -11.41 1.52 -5.09
N GLY A 103 -12.05 1.32 -6.24
CA GLY A 103 -13.40 1.80 -6.54
C GLY A 103 -14.43 1.27 -5.53
N TRP A 104 -14.37 -0.03 -5.21
CA TRP A 104 -15.21 -0.61 -4.16
C TRP A 104 -14.97 0.04 -2.79
N ALA A 105 -13.70 0.29 -2.42
CA ALA A 105 -13.36 0.97 -1.17
C ALA A 105 -13.91 2.41 -1.13
N ILE A 106 -13.85 3.16 -2.25
CA ILE A 106 -14.41 4.51 -2.37
C ILE A 106 -15.93 4.47 -2.20
N VAL A 107 -16.62 3.61 -2.96
CA VAL A 107 -18.09 3.48 -2.92
C VAL A 107 -18.57 3.07 -1.54
N ALA A 108 -17.93 2.06 -0.93
CA ALA A 108 -18.27 1.60 0.42
C ALA A 108 -18.05 2.69 1.48
N ALA A 109 -16.92 3.41 1.42
CA ALA A 109 -16.62 4.51 2.35
C ALA A 109 -17.60 5.69 2.17
N ARG A 110 -18.02 6.01 0.93
CA ARG A 110 -18.98 7.09 0.65
C ARG A 110 -20.40 6.74 1.09
N SER A 111 -20.78 5.48 0.97
CA SER A 111 -22.13 4.99 1.27
C SER A 111 -22.35 4.64 2.75
N GLN A 112 -21.28 4.59 3.56
CA GLN A 112 -21.37 4.32 4.98
C GLN A 112 -22.19 5.42 5.71
N LYS A 113 -23.01 5.01 6.66
CA LYS A 113 -23.78 5.93 7.52
C LYS A 113 -23.33 5.77 9.01
N PRO A 114 -22.95 6.86 9.70
CA PRO A 114 -22.73 8.22 9.17
C PRO A 114 -21.57 8.27 8.18
N TRP A 115 -21.60 9.21 7.24
CA TRP A 115 -20.56 9.36 6.22
C TRP A 115 -19.25 9.89 6.81
N ARG A 116 -18.21 9.07 6.75
CA ARG A 116 -16.86 9.40 7.21
C ARG A 116 -16.02 9.97 6.05
N ARG A 117 -16.07 11.31 5.89
CA ARG A 117 -15.37 12.02 4.79
C ARG A 117 -13.88 11.66 4.69
N GLY A 118 -13.20 11.42 5.82
CA GLY A 118 -11.80 11.04 5.86
C GLY A 118 -11.50 9.73 5.12
N LEU A 119 -12.36 8.71 5.26
CA LEU A 119 -12.22 7.44 4.54
C LEU A 119 -12.38 7.62 3.02
N THR A 120 -13.38 8.41 2.61
CA THR A 120 -13.61 8.68 1.18
C THR A 120 -12.42 9.43 0.57
N ARG A 121 -11.82 10.40 1.30
CA ARG A 121 -10.60 11.10 0.84
C ARG A 121 -9.42 10.16 0.67
N LEU A 122 -9.21 9.22 1.60
CA LEU A 122 -8.16 8.19 1.49
C LEU A 122 -8.40 7.26 0.29
N GLY A 123 -9.66 6.91 0.01
CA GLY A 123 -10.00 6.14 -1.19
C GLY A 123 -9.64 6.90 -2.47
N TRP A 124 -10.01 8.18 -2.58
CA TRP A 124 -9.63 9.00 -3.73
C TRP A 124 -8.13 9.24 -3.85
N ALA A 125 -7.41 9.38 -2.73
CA ALA A 125 -5.95 9.46 -2.76
C ALA A 125 -5.33 8.17 -3.35
N GLN A 126 -5.84 6.98 -2.99
CA GLN A 126 -5.41 5.74 -3.62
C GLN A 126 -5.67 5.76 -5.14
N PHE A 127 -6.87 6.16 -5.56
CA PHE A 127 -7.21 6.22 -6.98
C PHE A 127 -6.23 7.09 -7.77
N TRP A 128 -5.94 8.31 -7.29
CA TRP A 128 -5.01 9.22 -7.97
C TRP A 128 -3.58 8.68 -7.99
N ILE A 129 -3.13 8.02 -6.92
CA ILE A 129 -1.81 7.36 -6.90
C ILE A 129 -1.78 6.20 -7.90
N VAL A 130 -2.85 5.40 -8.03
CA VAL A 130 -2.94 4.34 -9.06
C VAL A 130 -2.85 4.94 -10.46
N MET A 131 -3.57 6.04 -10.73
CA MET A 131 -3.49 6.72 -12.03
C MET A 131 -2.07 7.25 -12.31
N SER A 132 -1.43 7.86 -11.32
CA SER A 132 -0.04 8.32 -11.43
C SER A 132 0.93 7.15 -11.66
N ASN A 133 0.71 6.00 -11.00
CA ASN A 133 1.49 4.78 -11.25
C ASN A 133 1.28 4.23 -12.66
N ALA A 134 0.07 4.27 -13.21
CA ALA A 134 -0.19 3.83 -14.58
C ALA A 134 0.60 4.68 -15.59
N VAL A 135 0.57 6.01 -15.42
CA VAL A 135 1.34 6.94 -16.27
C VAL A 135 2.85 6.71 -16.12
N LEU A 136 3.35 6.63 -14.86
CA LEU A 136 4.77 6.42 -14.61
C LEU A 136 5.23 5.06 -15.10
N GLY A 137 4.40 4.01 -14.99
CA GLY A 137 4.67 2.68 -15.56
C GLY A 137 4.75 2.71 -17.09
N GLY A 138 3.90 3.50 -17.76
CA GLY A 138 4.02 3.77 -19.18
C GLY A 138 5.33 4.47 -19.55
N ILE A 139 5.74 5.47 -18.77
CA ILE A 139 7.04 6.14 -18.96
C ILE A 139 8.19 5.15 -18.80
N VAL A 140 8.14 4.27 -17.79
CA VAL A 140 9.17 3.23 -17.57
C VAL A 140 9.39 2.38 -18.82
N VAL A 141 8.30 1.96 -19.49
CA VAL A 141 8.39 1.20 -20.75
C VAL A 141 8.99 2.06 -21.88
N LEU A 142 8.45 3.27 -22.08
CA LEU A 142 8.85 4.17 -23.18
C LEU A 142 10.31 4.65 -23.09
N VAL A 143 10.90 4.66 -21.87
CA VAL A 143 12.33 5.00 -21.68
C VAL A 143 13.23 3.77 -21.52
N GLY A 144 12.77 2.59 -21.96
CA GLY A 144 13.58 1.37 -21.98
C GLY A 144 13.99 0.90 -20.57
N LEU A 145 13.08 0.92 -19.60
CA LEU A 145 13.30 0.47 -18.21
C LEU A 145 14.42 1.23 -17.48
N ASN A 146 14.60 2.53 -17.77
CA ASN A 146 15.58 3.35 -17.06
C ASN A 146 15.48 3.12 -15.54
N PRO A 147 16.59 2.77 -14.84
CA PRO A 147 16.56 2.30 -13.46
C PRO A 147 16.04 3.36 -12.46
N TYR A 148 16.19 4.65 -12.77
CA TYR A 148 15.68 5.74 -11.93
C TYR A 148 14.14 5.86 -12.03
N THR A 149 13.59 5.67 -13.24
CA THR A 149 12.13 5.67 -13.43
C THR A 149 11.50 4.42 -12.80
N VAL A 150 12.15 3.26 -12.88
CA VAL A 150 11.75 2.03 -12.19
C VAL A 150 11.75 2.23 -10.67
N ALA A 151 12.81 2.83 -10.10
CA ALA A 151 12.89 3.15 -8.69
C ALA A 151 11.76 4.11 -8.26
N ALA A 152 11.51 5.17 -9.03
CA ALA A 152 10.42 6.12 -8.77
C ALA A 152 9.04 5.43 -8.80
N HIS A 153 8.81 4.52 -9.76
CA HIS A 153 7.57 3.74 -9.86
C HIS A 153 7.35 2.85 -8.64
N PHE A 154 8.39 2.18 -8.15
CA PHE A 154 8.32 1.38 -6.92
C PHE A 154 8.05 2.24 -5.69
N LEU A 155 8.71 3.38 -5.53
CA LEU A 155 8.49 4.30 -4.40
C LEU A 155 7.08 4.89 -4.42
N LEU A 156 6.54 5.22 -5.58
CA LEU A 156 5.15 5.65 -5.73
C LEU A 156 4.16 4.53 -5.36
N SER A 157 4.50 3.27 -5.69
CA SER A 157 3.72 2.11 -5.26
C SER A 157 3.79 1.90 -3.73
N THR A 158 4.91 2.22 -3.09
CA THR A 158 5.06 2.24 -1.62
C THR A 158 4.15 3.31 -0.99
N ALA A 159 3.99 4.47 -1.64
CA ALA A 159 3.03 5.49 -1.23
C ALA A 159 1.57 5.00 -1.36
N LEU A 160 1.24 4.23 -2.40
CA LEU A 160 -0.08 3.58 -2.53
C LEU A 160 -0.35 2.62 -1.36
N ILE A 161 0.61 1.74 -1.03
CA ILE A 161 0.50 0.83 0.14
C ILE A 161 0.29 1.64 1.43
N THR A 162 0.98 2.78 1.58
CA THR A 162 0.82 3.66 2.75
C THR A 162 -0.61 4.15 2.90
N VAL A 163 -1.19 4.71 1.84
CA VAL A 163 -2.56 5.27 1.89
C VAL A 163 -3.59 4.15 2.06
N ALA A 164 -3.37 2.97 1.45
CA ALA A 164 -4.24 1.81 1.61
C ALA A 164 -4.20 1.26 3.05
N ALA A 165 -3.01 1.14 3.65
CA ALA A 165 -2.84 0.73 5.05
C ALA A 165 -3.47 1.73 6.02
N LEU A 166 -3.30 3.04 5.78
CA LEU A 166 -3.96 4.10 6.54
C LEU A 166 -5.48 3.97 6.45
N MET A 167 -6.05 3.79 5.25
CA MET A 167 -7.49 3.62 5.08
C MET A 167 -8.00 2.39 5.83
N TRP A 168 -7.33 1.25 5.68
CA TRP A 168 -7.70 0.02 6.37
C TRP A 168 -7.67 0.18 7.89
N GLN A 169 -6.64 0.81 8.45
CA GLN A 169 -6.55 1.10 9.88
C GLN A 169 -7.67 2.05 10.31
N ARG A 170 -7.92 3.13 9.58
CA ARG A 170 -8.97 4.11 9.86
C ARG A 170 -10.40 3.53 9.86
N THR A 171 -10.65 2.45 9.10
CA THR A 171 -11.95 1.76 9.14
C THR A 171 -12.22 1.07 10.48
N ARG A 172 -11.20 0.82 11.30
CA ARG A 172 -11.26 0.14 12.61
C ARG A 172 -11.31 1.12 13.78
N GLU A 173 -10.94 2.38 13.55
CA GLU A 173 -10.89 3.45 14.53
C GLU A 173 -12.18 4.27 14.53
N GLY A 174 -12.42 5.01 15.62
CA GLY A 174 -13.43 6.06 15.68
C GLY A 174 -13.01 7.34 14.96
N ASP A 175 -13.86 8.36 15.02
CA ASP A 175 -13.61 9.69 14.40
C ASP A 175 -13.12 10.74 15.41
N ALA A 176 -13.08 10.42 16.69
CA ALA A 176 -12.53 11.29 17.72
C ALA A 176 -11.06 11.67 17.44
N ALA A 177 -10.61 12.78 18.03
CA ALA A 177 -9.22 13.19 17.95
C ALA A 177 -8.28 12.08 18.45
N PRO A 178 -7.11 11.87 17.81
CA PRO A 178 -6.18 10.84 18.25
C PRO A 178 -5.61 11.19 19.63
N ARG A 179 -5.62 10.22 20.53
CA ARG A 179 -4.98 10.31 21.85
C ARG A 179 -3.73 9.47 21.85
N PRO A 180 -2.56 10.02 22.21
CA PRO A 180 -1.33 9.24 22.32
C PRO A 180 -1.43 8.22 23.46
N LEU A 181 -0.95 7.01 23.23
CA LEU A 181 -0.89 5.92 24.22
C LEU A 181 0.48 5.84 24.90
N VAL A 182 1.46 6.58 24.41
CA VAL A 182 2.86 6.57 24.89
C VAL A 182 3.44 7.99 24.89
N GLY A 183 4.48 8.19 25.68
CA GLY A 183 5.16 9.47 25.81
C GLY A 183 5.86 9.93 24.51
N LYS A 184 6.21 11.21 24.44
CA LYS A 184 6.83 11.85 23.26
C LYS A 184 8.14 11.16 22.84
N SER A 185 8.99 10.74 23.77
CA SER A 185 10.27 10.07 23.47
C SER A 185 10.06 8.76 22.71
N VAL A 186 9.04 7.96 23.08
CA VAL A 186 8.69 6.73 22.38
C VAL A 186 8.15 7.03 20.98
N GLN A 187 7.34 8.09 20.84
CA GLN A 187 6.87 8.54 19.52
C GLN A 187 8.04 8.96 18.63
N GLN A 188 9.01 9.69 19.16
CA GLN A 188 10.24 10.07 18.43
C GLN A 188 11.02 8.84 17.97
N LEU A 189 11.23 7.85 18.85
CA LEU A 189 11.89 6.59 18.48
C LEU A 189 11.20 5.90 17.30
N VAL A 190 9.86 5.89 17.28
CA VAL A 190 9.11 5.31 16.16
C VAL A 190 9.25 6.16 14.89
N TRP A 191 9.34 7.49 14.99
CA TRP A 191 9.64 8.31 13.81
C TRP A 191 11.05 8.07 13.25
N PHE A 192 12.05 7.82 14.11
CA PHE A 192 13.38 7.36 13.65
C PHE A 192 13.28 5.99 12.95
N LEU A 193 12.50 5.06 13.49
CA LEU A 193 12.25 3.76 12.85
C LEU A 193 11.60 3.94 11.46
N VAL A 194 10.59 4.83 11.33
CA VAL A 194 9.95 5.15 10.04
C VAL A 194 10.98 5.73 9.06
N ALA A 195 11.77 6.72 9.48
CA ALA A 195 12.77 7.34 8.62
C ALA A 195 13.86 6.35 8.16
N ALA A 196 14.35 5.51 9.07
CA ALA A 196 15.31 4.45 8.75
C ALA A 196 14.72 3.42 7.78
N SER A 197 13.44 3.08 7.93
CA SER A 197 12.75 2.14 7.04
C SER A 197 12.52 2.75 5.64
N VAL A 198 12.20 4.03 5.54
CA VAL A 198 12.11 4.75 4.25
C VAL A 198 13.47 4.72 3.54
N LEU A 199 14.56 5.02 4.27
CA LEU A 199 15.91 4.98 3.72
C LEU A 199 16.29 3.56 3.28
N LEU A 200 15.97 2.55 4.10
CA LEU A 200 16.19 1.13 3.77
C LEU A 200 15.52 0.75 2.45
N ILE A 201 14.25 1.14 2.27
CA ILE A 201 13.48 0.87 1.03
C ILE A 201 14.11 1.63 -0.15
N ALA A 202 14.46 2.91 0.02
CA ALA A 202 15.07 3.71 -1.04
C ALA A 202 16.42 3.13 -1.49
N VAL A 203 17.29 2.74 -0.54
CA VAL A 203 18.57 2.07 -0.88
C VAL A 203 18.31 0.70 -1.51
N GLY A 204 17.26 -0.02 -1.09
CA GLY A 204 16.82 -1.26 -1.73
C GLY A 204 16.49 -1.09 -3.22
N THR A 205 15.92 0.04 -3.63
CA THR A 205 15.69 0.33 -5.06
C THR A 205 17.00 0.53 -5.83
N VAL A 206 18.01 1.11 -5.18
CA VAL A 206 19.35 1.27 -5.79
C VAL A 206 20.05 -0.09 -5.92
N VAL A 207 19.95 -0.97 -4.90
CA VAL A 207 20.46 -2.35 -5.00
C VAL A 207 19.83 -3.07 -6.19
N THR A 208 18.51 -2.97 -6.34
CA THR A 208 17.78 -3.57 -7.47
C THR A 208 18.20 -2.95 -8.80
N GLY A 209 18.35 -1.61 -8.87
CA GLY A 209 18.73 -0.89 -10.09
C GLY A 209 20.18 -1.12 -10.54
N ALA A 210 21.10 -1.47 -9.61
CA ALA A 210 22.49 -1.82 -9.91
C ALA A 210 22.71 -3.33 -10.09
N GLY A 211 21.76 -4.17 -9.62
CA GLY A 211 21.88 -5.62 -9.54
C GLY A 211 21.65 -6.37 -10.88
N PRO A 212 21.77 -7.71 -10.89
CA PRO A 212 21.76 -8.52 -12.12
C PRO A 212 20.39 -8.56 -12.83
N HIS A 213 19.28 -8.48 -12.12
CA HIS A 213 17.94 -8.53 -12.71
C HIS A 213 17.52 -7.16 -13.27
N ALA A 214 17.89 -6.87 -14.51
CA ALA A 214 17.64 -5.57 -15.14
C ALA A 214 16.19 -5.32 -15.53
N GLY A 215 15.42 -6.37 -15.79
CA GLY A 215 13.99 -6.29 -16.10
C GLY A 215 13.59 -6.72 -17.48
N ASP A 216 14.56 -6.91 -18.37
CA ASP A 216 14.36 -7.44 -19.72
C ASP A 216 15.48 -8.38 -20.12
N SER A 217 15.24 -9.19 -21.15
CA SER A 217 16.22 -10.08 -21.77
C SER A 217 17.23 -9.33 -22.66
N SER A 218 16.92 -8.11 -23.10
CA SER A 218 17.83 -7.20 -23.80
C SER A 218 18.76 -6.46 -22.80
N GLU A 219 19.79 -5.79 -23.32
CA GLU A 219 20.61 -4.90 -22.49
C GLU A 219 19.77 -3.72 -21.98
N VAL A 220 19.72 -3.58 -20.66
CA VAL A 220 19.04 -2.50 -19.95
C VAL A 220 20.06 -1.77 -19.09
N ASP A 221 19.98 -0.43 -19.10
CA ASP A 221 20.83 0.42 -18.29
C ASP A 221 20.73 0.08 -16.80
N ARG A 222 21.87 0.15 -16.10
CA ARG A 222 21.97 -0.05 -14.66
C ARG A 222 22.45 1.22 -13.98
N ILE A 223 22.12 1.37 -12.68
CA ILE A 223 22.70 2.44 -11.88
C ILE A 223 24.23 2.20 -11.82
N PRO A 224 25.07 3.17 -12.22
CA PRO A 224 26.53 3.01 -12.31
C PRO A 224 27.19 3.09 -10.92
N VAL A 225 26.83 2.16 -10.01
CA VAL A 225 27.42 2.03 -8.67
C VAL A 225 27.82 0.59 -8.43
N GLY A 226 28.83 0.36 -7.59
CA GLY A 226 29.24 -0.99 -7.23
C GLY A 226 28.14 -1.71 -6.46
N TRP A 227 27.50 -2.69 -7.11
CA TRP A 227 26.34 -3.43 -6.56
C TRP A 227 26.62 -4.00 -5.15
N GLU A 228 27.80 -4.63 -4.96
CA GLU A 228 28.15 -5.22 -3.67
C GLU A 228 28.22 -4.17 -2.55
N ASN A 229 28.74 -2.97 -2.83
CA ASN A 229 28.85 -1.89 -1.84
C ASN A 229 27.48 -1.38 -1.42
N VAL A 230 26.56 -1.24 -2.38
CA VAL A 230 25.19 -0.81 -2.10
C VAL A 230 24.41 -1.92 -1.38
N ALA A 231 24.65 -3.18 -1.72
CA ALA A 231 24.07 -4.33 -1.01
C ALA A 231 24.53 -4.39 0.45
N LYS A 232 25.83 -4.13 0.72
CA LYS A 232 26.36 -4.00 2.09
C LYS A 232 25.72 -2.84 2.84
N LEU A 233 25.59 -1.66 2.21
CA LEU A 233 24.91 -0.51 2.80
C LEU A 233 23.44 -0.85 3.14
N HIS A 234 22.73 -1.52 2.24
CA HIS A 234 21.36 -1.99 2.48
C HIS A 234 21.28 -2.93 3.69
N ALA A 235 22.23 -3.88 3.81
CA ALA A 235 22.31 -4.79 4.95
C ALA A 235 22.57 -4.05 6.27
N VAL A 236 23.46 -3.04 6.27
CA VAL A 236 23.72 -2.20 7.46
C VAL A 236 22.44 -1.46 7.87
N LEU A 237 21.71 -0.85 6.93
CA LEU A 237 20.43 -0.19 7.21
C LEU A 237 19.38 -1.19 7.73
N ALA A 238 19.34 -2.41 7.19
CA ALA A 238 18.47 -3.45 7.69
C ALA A 238 18.77 -3.79 9.16
N TRP A 239 20.03 -3.94 9.54
CA TRP A 239 20.44 -4.14 10.92
C TRP A 239 20.08 -2.97 11.84
N ILE A 240 20.18 -1.72 11.36
CA ILE A 240 19.72 -0.54 12.10
C ILE A 240 18.22 -0.64 12.37
N VAL A 241 17.40 -0.98 11.36
CA VAL A 241 15.94 -1.11 11.51
C VAL A 241 15.58 -2.26 12.46
N VAL A 242 16.27 -3.40 12.37
CA VAL A 242 16.11 -4.54 13.30
C VAL A 242 16.42 -4.09 14.74
N THR A 243 17.57 -3.44 14.97
CA THR A 243 18.00 -2.98 16.29
C THR A 243 17.03 -1.94 16.87
N LEU A 244 16.59 -0.97 16.07
CA LEU A 244 15.58 0.01 16.48
C LEU A 244 14.26 -0.65 16.87
N THR A 245 13.81 -1.65 16.11
CA THR A 245 12.58 -2.39 16.40
C THR A 245 12.70 -3.21 17.68
N PHE A 246 13.84 -3.86 17.88
CA PHE A 246 14.15 -4.61 19.10
C PHE A 246 14.19 -3.68 20.32
N ALA A 247 14.93 -2.58 20.24
CA ALA A 247 15.00 -1.57 21.30
C ALA A 247 13.61 -1.02 21.64
N LEU A 248 12.82 -0.67 20.59
CA LEU A 248 11.46 -0.19 20.77
C LEU A 248 10.58 -1.20 21.54
N TRP A 249 10.72 -2.49 21.27
CA TRP A 249 9.95 -3.53 21.97
C TRP A 249 10.25 -3.55 23.46
N PHE A 250 11.52 -3.41 23.88
CA PHE A 250 11.89 -3.31 25.28
C PHE A 250 11.42 -2.00 25.92
N VAL A 251 11.58 -0.88 25.22
CA VAL A 251 11.08 0.41 25.70
C VAL A 251 9.57 0.37 25.94
N LEU A 252 8.80 -0.19 25.00
CA LEU A 252 7.35 -0.35 25.15
C LEU A 252 6.98 -1.25 26.35
N LYS A 253 7.79 -2.27 26.66
CA LYS A 253 7.62 -3.08 27.88
C LYS A 253 7.93 -2.27 29.15
N ALA A 254 9.02 -1.53 29.14
CA ALA A 254 9.48 -0.75 30.29
C ALA A 254 8.51 0.39 30.68
N VAL A 255 7.73 0.91 29.73
CA VAL A 255 6.72 1.95 29.98
C VAL A 255 5.30 1.38 30.13
N ASP A 256 5.16 0.07 30.33
CA ASP A 256 3.87 -0.62 30.43
C ASP A 256 2.87 -0.27 29.31
N ALA A 257 3.37 -0.15 28.08
CA ALA A 257 2.55 0.20 26.93
C ALA A 257 1.42 -0.83 26.70
N PRO A 258 0.26 -0.41 26.16
CA PRO A 258 -0.84 -1.32 25.85
C PRO A 258 -0.41 -2.48 24.92
N ARG A 259 -1.16 -3.57 24.96
CA ARG A 259 -0.86 -4.79 24.16
C ARG A 259 -0.81 -4.55 22.65
N GLY A 260 -1.51 -3.53 22.12
CA GLY A 260 -1.55 -3.21 20.69
C GLY A 260 -0.17 -2.87 20.13
N PRO A 261 0.50 -1.81 20.62
CA PRO A 261 1.87 -1.45 20.24
C PRO A 261 2.86 -2.60 20.37
N LEU A 262 2.83 -3.33 21.50
CA LEU A 262 3.72 -4.46 21.75
C LEU A 262 3.58 -5.59 20.71
N ARG A 263 2.35 -5.95 20.35
CA ARG A 263 2.09 -6.97 19.32
C ARG A 263 2.57 -6.51 17.95
N CYS A 264 2.25 -5.26 17.55
CA CYS A 264 2.68 -4.74 16.26
C CYS A 264 4.20 -4.72 16.14
N THR A 265 4.92 -4.31 17.20
CA THR A 265 6.38 -4.26 17.21
C THR A 265 7.00 -5.66 17.18
N ARG A 266 6.43 -6.62 17.92
CA ARG A 266 6.86 -8.03 17.85
C ARG A 266 6.65 -8.61 16.45
N ASP A 267 5.48 -8.39 15.86
CA ASP A 267 5.15 -8.91 14.52
C ASP A 267 6.12 -8.33 13.48
N LEU A 268 6.40 -7.01 13.53
CA LEU A 268 7.41 -6.37 12.68
C LEU A 268 8.80 -6.97 12.89
N PHE A 269 9.22 -7.20 14.14
CA PHE A 269 10.51 -7.79 14.44
C PHE A 269 10.67 -9.18 13.82
N LEU A 270 9.66 -10.03 13.92
CA LEU A 270 9.68 -11.36 13.30
C LEU A 270 9.74 -11.30 11.77
N ILE A 271 9.01 -10.37 11.14
CA ILE A 271 9.08 -10.16 9.70
C ILE A 271 10.48 -9.68 9.30
N LEU A 272 11.08 -8.75 10.03
CA LEU A 272 12.44 -8.26 9.77
C LEU A 272 13.49 -9.36 9.88
N LEU A 273 13.41 -10.21 10.90
CA LEU A 273 14.32 -11.37 11.04
C LEU A 273 14.18 -12.32 9.85
N SER A 274 12.95 -12.66 9.43
CA SER A 274 12.73 -13.51 8.26
C SER A 274 13.29 -12.88 6.98
N GLN A 275 13.18 -11.55 6.83
CA GLN A 275 13.76 -10.82 5.71
C GLN A 275 15.27 -10.77 5.74
N GLY A 276 15.87 -10.68 6.92
CA GLY A 276 17.32 -10.78 7.09
C GLY A 276 17.86 -12.14 6.65
N VAL A 277 17.23 -13.23 7.12
CA VAL A 277 17.58 -14.61 6.69
C VAL A 277 17.43 -14.75 5.18
N LEU A 278 16.28 -14.34 4.63
CA LEU A 278 16.01 -14.42 3.19
C LEU A 278 17.02 -13.59 2.38
N GLY A 279 17.36 -12.37 2.86
CA GLY A 279 18.34 -11.50 2.22
C GLY A 279 19.74 -12.10 2.16
N TYR A 280 20.20 -12.75 3.24
CA TYR A 280 21.48 -13.47 3.23
C TYR A 280 21.44 -14.71 2.35
N VAL A 281 20.38 -15.53 2.43
CA VAL A 281 20.25 -16.72 1.57
C VAL A 281 20.31 -16.31 0.10
N GLN A 282 19.51 -15.35 -0.34
CA GLN A 282 19.53 -14.92 -1.76
C GLN A 282 20.88 -14.35 -2.18
N TYR A 283 21.58 -13.61 -1.29
CA TYR A 283 22.91 -13.08 -1.59
C TYR A 283 23.97 -14.16 -1.83
N PHE A 284 23.94 -15.23 -1.03
CA PHE A 284 24.90 -16.32 -1.15
C PHE A 284 24.51 -17.42 -2.17
N THR A 285 23.32 -17.32 -2.77
CA THR A 285 22.85 -18.26 -3.79
C THR A 285 22.65 -17.60 -5.16
N ASP A 286 23.40 -16.52 -5.44
CA ASP A 286 23.38 -15.80 -6.73
C ASP A 286 22.00 -15.25 -7.12
N LEU A 287 21.20 -14.82 -6.13
CA LEU A 287 19.93 -14.10 -6.28
C LEU A 287 18.87 -14.87 -7.08
N PRO A 288 18.44 -16.08 -6.71
CA PRO A 288 17.36 -16.77 -7.40
C PRO A 288 16.07 -15.91 -7.44
N GLU A 289 15.40 -15.82 -8.59
CA GLU A 289 14.26 -14.95 -8.84
C GLU A 289 13.13 -15.15 -7.81
N ALA A 290 12.86 -16.41 -7.42
CA ALA A 290 11.84 -16.74 -6.44
C ALA A 290 12.14 -16.14 -5.06
N LEU A 291 13.41 -16.17 -4.63
CA LEU A 291 13.83 -15.59 -3.35
C LEU A 291 13.76 -14.06 -3.41
N VAL A 292 14.14 -13.45 -4.54
CA VAL A 292 14.02 -11.99 -4.73
C VAL A 292 12.55 -11.56 -4.73
N ALA A 293 11.65 -12.33 -5.36
CA ALA A 293 10.20 -12.08 -5.31
C ALA A 293 9.65 -12.17 -3.89
N LEU A 294 10.07 -13.19 -3.11
CA LEU A 294 9.69 -13.32 -1.70
C LEU A 294 10.24 -12.17 -0.84
N HIS A 295 11.47 -11.72 -1.11
CA HIS A 295 12.06 -10.57 -0.42
C HIS A 295 11.29 -9.29 -0.72
N MET A 296 10.81 -9.11 -1.93
CA MET A 296 9.97 -7.98 -2.32
C MET A 296 8.59 -8.02 -1.64
N LEU A 297 7.95 -9.19 -1.57
CA LEU A 297 6.74 -9.35 -0.75
C LEU A 297 7.01 -8.98 0.70
N GLY A 298 8.10 -9.47 1.26
CA GLY A 298 8.50 -9.17 2.63
C GLY A 298 8.79 -7.69 2.85
N SER A 299 9.37 -6.97 1.88
CA SER A 299 9.57 -5.53 1.97
C SER A 299 8.24 -4.76 2.09
N CYS A 300 7.21 -5.18 1.35
CA CYS A 300 5.85 -4.65 1.50
C CYS A 300 5.29 -4.92 2.90
N LEU A 301 5.50 -6.13 3.43
CA LEU A 301 5.04 -6.51 4.78
C LEU A 301 5.79 -5.75 5.87
N VAL A 302 7.10 -5.55 5.73
CA VAL A 302 7.91 -4.69 6.62
C VAL A 302 7.32 -3.28 6.64
N TRP A 303 7.06 -2.69 5.47
CA TRP A 303 6.51 -1.34 5.40
C TRP A 303 5.13 -1.24 6.06
N VAL A 304 4.22 -2.17 5.77
CA VAL A 304 2.91 -2.26 6.46
C VAL A 304 3.09 -2.45 7.97
N GLY A 305 4.06 -3.27 8.39
CA GLY A 305 4.41 -3.48 9.80
C GLY A 305 4.86 -2.20 10.50
N VAL A 306 5.75 -1.43 9.87
CA VAL A 306 6.22 -0.12 10.37
C VAL A 306 5.05 0.85 10.53
N LEU A 307 4.18 0.95 9.54
CA LEU A 307 2.97 1.78 9.61
C LEU A 307 2.03 1.32 10.73
N ARG A 308 1.85 0.01 10.92
CA ARG A 308 1.05 -0.53 12.02
C ARG A 308 1.63 -0.17 13.39
N VAL A 309 2.95 -0.22 13.56
CA VAL A 309 3.62 0.22 14.80
C VAL A 309 3.33 1.70 15.04
N LEU A 310 3.57 2.57 14.04
CA LEU A 310 3.31 4.01 14.16
C LEU A 310 1.85 4.31 14.52
N LEU A 311 0.91 3.64 13.88
CA LEU A 311 -0.52 3.88 14.08
C LEU A 311 -1.03 3.29 15.40
N ALA A 312 -0.40 2.23 15.92
CA ALA A 312 -0.75 1.63 17.20
C ALA A 312 -0.34 2.46 18.42
N LEU A 313 0.54 3.48 18.26
CA LEU A 313 0.92 4.38 19.38
C LEU A 313 -0.17 5.37 19.78
N ARG A 314 -1.30 5.37 19.09
CA ARG A 314 -2.45 6.24 19.39
C ARG A 314 -3.73 5.44 19.30
N GLU A 315 -4.73 5.92 19.99
CA GLU A 315 -6.11 5.45 19.85
C GLU A 315 -7.01 6.57 19.33
N ARG A 316 -8.08 6.16 18.67
CA ARG A 316 -9.20 7.05 18.32
C ARG A 316 -10.47 6.39 18.83
N PRO A 317 -10.99 6.86 19.98
CA PRO A 317 -12.22 6.32 20.55
C PRO A 317 -13.37 6.36 19.53
N LYS A 318 -14.23 5.37 19.56
CA LYS A 318 -15.53 5.46 18.92
C LYS A 318 -16.39 6.38 19.78
N GLU A 319 -17.04 7.35 19.18
CA GLU A 319 -17.99 8.20 19.90
C GLU A 319 -19.04 7.31 20.55
N SER A 320 -19.21 7.47 21.85
CA SER A 320 -20.28 6.80 22.59
C SER A 320 -21.63 7.41 22.20
N PRO A 321 -22.71 6.65 22.15
CA PRO A 321 -24.06 7.22 22.01
C PRO A 321 -24.38 8.30 23.08
N ALA A 322 -23.73 8.26 24.23
CA ALA A 322 -23.85 9.27 25.28
C ALA A 322 -23.15 10.60 24.94
N ASP A 323 -22.08 10.56 24.13
CA ASP A 323 -21.35 11.78 23.69
C ASP A 323 -22.14 12.54 22.59
N LEU A 324 -23.08 11.88 21.92
CA LEU A 324 -23.98 12.47 20.92
C LEU A 324 -25.21 13.14 21.55
N GLN A 325 -25.53 12.82 22.81
CA GLN A 325 -26.49 13.52 23.62
C GLN A 325 -25.72 14.61 24.35
N GLY A 326 -25.66 15.81 23.73
CA GLY A 326 -25.07 17.00 24.35
C GLY A 326 -25.61 17.19 25.78
N PRO A 327 -25.00 18.03 26.62
CA PRO A 327 -25.40 18.20 28.02
C PRO A 327 -26.90 18.47 28.05
N ALA A 328 -27.64 17.47 28.53
CA ALA A 328 -29.07 17.57 28.68
C ALA A 328 -29.34 18.85 29.48
N THR A 329 -30.17 19.68 28.94
CA THR A 329 -30.70 20.94 29.48
C THR A 329 -31.17 20.76 30.92
N SER A 330 -30.24 20.77 31.89
CA SER A 330 -30.55 20.83 33.32
C SER A 330 -30.79 22.28 33.79
N ALA A 331 -31.32 23.12 32.90
CA ALA A 331 -31.56 24.53 33.14
C ALA A 331 -33.05 24.94 33.18
N LEU A 332 -33.97 23.98 33.37
CA LEU A 332 -35.39 24.31 33.46
C LEU A 332 -36.09 23.61 34.66
N THR A 333 -35.50 23.71 35.87
CA THR A 333 -36.26 23.41 37.09
C THR A 333 -35.65 24.19 38.29
N ARG A 334 -35.58 25.51 38.16
CA ARG A 334 -35.55 26.45 39.28
C ARG A 334 -36.25 27.72 38.86
N ALA A 335 -37.56 27.72 38.94
CA ALA A 335 -38.40 28.90 39.12
C ALA A 335 -39.60 28.51 39.99
#